data_1f2ac458c0a878811e964108255ba31a
#
_entry.id   1f2ac458c0a878811e964108255ba31a
#
_cell.length_a   1.000
_cell.length_b   1.000
_cell.length_c   1.000
_cell.angle_alpha   90.00
_cell.angle_beta   90.00
_cell.angle_gamma   90.00
#
_symmetry.space_group_name_H-M   'P 1'
#
loop_
_entity.id
_entity.type
_entity.pdbx_description
1 polymer ?
#
loop_
_entity_poly.entity_id
_entity_poly.type
_entity_poly.pdbx_seq_one_letter_code
_entity_poly.pdbx_strand_id
1 'polypeptide(L)'
;APGQGASGNLAGVLRPLPSRDNNRLAQLTAAGFRHARKHLATLTAAGLPLRWGRTGVLHLARDERHASTQQRVVEAQQPAADYLRFVDREQARQLADWPVANGGWWFPGGGWVDPASLCRANLERHAAAITAHYGCRVARIERHADRWCAYDAAGDRIAEAPVLILANGSATRDFPAAAHL
;
A
#
# COMPACT_ATOMS: atom_id res chain seq x y z
N ALA A 1 17.85 -6.13 -4.51
CA ALA A 1 16.65 -6.85 -4.97
C ALA A 1 15.39 -6.02 -4.66
N PRO A 2 14.25 -6.21 -5.39
CA PRO A 2 13.01 -5.52 -5.08
C PRO A 2 12.53 -5.80 -3.66
N GLY A 3 11.97 -4.77 -2.99
CA GLY A 3 11.40 -4.92 -1.66
C GLY A 3 12.41 -4.97 -0.50
N GLN A 4 13.62 -4.48 -0.67
CA GLN A 4 14.63 -4.43 0.41
C GLN A 4 14.55 -3.17 1.29
N GLY A 5 13.88 -2.13 0.84
CA GLY A 5 13.65 -0.89 1.60
C GLY A 5 12.36 -0.96 2.42
N ALA A 6 11.57 0.10 2.38
CA ALA A 6 10.26 0.21 3.08
C ALA A 6 9.26 -0.90 2.70
N SER A 7 9.39 -1.51 1.52
CA SER A 7 8.62 -2.67 1.09
C SER A 7 9.19 -4.02 1.56
N GLY A 8 10.15 -4.02 2.50
CA GLY A 8 10.76 -5.24 3.05
C GLY A 8 9.98 -5.89 4.20
N ASN A 9 8.81 -5.37 4.54
CA ASN A 9 7.94 -5.96 5.55
C ASN A 9 7.41 -7.32 5.11
N LEU A 10 7.23 -8.23 6.07
CA LEU A 10 6.70 -9.57 5.81
C LEU A 10 5.25 -9.55 5.35
N ALA A 11 4.47 -8.59 5.84
CA ALA A 11 3.08 -8.39 5.46
C ALA A 11 2.67 -6.91 5.54
N GLY A 12 1.94 -6.46 4.55
CA GLY A 12 1.19 -5.20 4.55
C GLY A 12 -0.29 -5.46 4.71
N VAL A 13 -0.97 -4.64 5.51
CA VAL A 13 -2.43 -4.73 5.71
C VAL A 13 -3.16 -4.04 4.56
N LEU A 14 -4.14 -4.74 3.99
CA LEU A 14 -4.99 -4.22 2.92
C LEU A 14 -6.38 -3.88 3.47
N ARG A 15 -6.61 -2.62 3.78
CA ARG A 15 -7.90 -2.07 4.21
C ARG A 15 -8.02 -0.58 3.90
N PRO A 16 -9.22 -0.02 3.78
CA PRO A 16 -9.42 1.43 3.66
C PRO A 16 -9.32 2.13 5.04
N LEU A 17 -9.41 3.47 5.01
CA LEU A 17 -9.48 4.33 6.19
C LEU A 17 -10.82 5.10 6.21
N PRO A 18 -11.90 4.51 6.74
CA PRO A 18 -13.20 5.18 6.81
C PRO A 18 -13.16 6.40 7.74
N SER A 19 -13.99 7.39 7.44
CA SER A 19 -14.22 8.54 8.31
C SER A 19 -15.72 8.85 8.40
N ARG A 20 -16.15 9.53 9.48
CA ARG A 20 -17.56 9.85 9.71
C ARG A 20 -18.13 10.76 8.62
N ASP A 21 -17.35 11.71 8.14
CA ASP A 21 -17.70 12.71 7.14
C ASP A 21 -17.40 12.29 5.69
N ASN A 22 -16.95 11.04 5.51
CA ASN A 22 -16.51 10.52 4.22
C ASN A 22 -15.58 11.50 3.47
N ASN A 23 -14.59 12.05 4.18
CA ASN A 23 -13.66 13.02 3.63
C ASN A 23 -12.84 12.47 2.46
N ARG A 24 -12.07 13.35 1.81
CA ARG A 24 -11.27 13.01 0.62
C ARG A 24 -10.31 11.85 0.87
N LEU A 25 -9.73 11.75 2.07
CA LEU A 25 -8.82 10.64 2.41
C LEU A 25 -9.59 9.31 2.49
N ALA A 26 -10.77 9.30 3.11
CA ALA A 26 -11.62 8.11 3.17
C ALA A 26 -12.02 7.65 1.75
N GLN A 27 -12.45 8.58 0.89
CA GLN A 27 -12.80 8.29 -0.50
C GLN A 27 -11.60 7.76 -1.30
N LEU A 28 -10.43 8.39 -1.17
CA LEU A 28 -9.21 7.97 -1.86
C LEU A 28 -8.77 6.57 -1.42
N THR A 29 -8.75 6.31 -0.11
CA THR A 29 -8.34 5.00 0.42
C THR A 29 -9.34 3.90 0.07
N ALA A 30 -10.65 4.21 -0.01
CA ALA A 30 -11.66 3.27 -0.49
C ALA A 30 -11.48 2.95 -1.98
N ALA A 31 -11.18 3.94 -2.82
CA ALA A 31 -10.88 3.74 -4.23
C ALA A 31 -9.59 2.91 -4.40
N GLY A 32 -8.52 3.27 -3.67
CA GLY A 32 -7.26 2.52 -3.65
C GLY A 32 -7.42 1.07 -3.21
N PHE A 33 -8.24 0.83 -2.18
CA PHE A 33 -8.55 -0.53 -1.71
C PHE A 33 -9.23 -1.38 -2.80
N ARG A 34 -10.23 -0.83 -3.49
CA ARG A 34 -10.90 -1.53 -4.61
C ARG A 34 -9.94 -1.82 -5.76
N HIS A 35 -9.13 -0.81 -6.12
CA HIS A 35 -8.11 -0.97 -7.15
C HIS A 35 -7.08 -2.03 -6.79
N ALA A 36 -6.52 -1.96 -5.58
CA ALA A 36 -5.50 -2.91 -5.11
C ALA A 36 -6.02 -4.35 -5.15
N ARG A 37 -7.24 -4.61 -4.66
CA ARG A 37 -7.85 -5.94 -4.72
C ARG A 37 -7.95 -6.48 -6.15
N LYS A 38 -8.41 -5.65 -7.09
CA LYS A 38 -8.50 -6.03 -8.50
C LYS A 38 -7.11 -6.29 -9.09
N HIS A 39 -6.14 -5.45 -8.77
CA HIS A 39 -4.76 -5.60 -9.24
C HIS A 39 -4.12 -6.90 -8.74
N LEU A 40 -4.22 -7.19 -7.43
CA LEU A 40 -3.70 -8.43 -6.85
C LEU A 40 -4.33 -9.68 -7.51
N ALA A 41 -5.66 -9.66 -7.69
CA ALA A 41 -6.36 -10.75 -8.38
C ALA A 41 -5.87 -10.92 -9.83
N THR A 42 -5.62 -9.81 -10.54
CA THR A 42 -5.10 -9.84 -11.92
C THR A 42 -3.69 -10.42 -11.98
N LEU A 43 -2.81 -10.06 -11.05
CA LEU A 43 -1.45 -10.63 -10.98
C LEU A 43 -1.48 -12.12 -10.67
N THR A 44 -2.35 -12.54 -9.75
CA THR A 44 -2.55 -13.97 -9.41
C THR A 44 -3.08 -14.77 -10.60
N ALA A 45 -4.07 -14.24 -11.31
CA ALA A 45 -4.64 -14.89 -12.49
C ALA A 45 -3.61 -15.02 -13.64
N ALA A 46 -2.61 -14.14 -13.69
CA ALA A 46 -1.49 -14.22 -14.61
C ALA A 46 -0.39 -15.23 -14.17
N GLY A 47 -0.58 -15.95 -13.08
CA GLY A 47 0.39 -16.94 -12.57
C GLY A 47 1.64 -16.34 -11.95
N LEU A 48 1.65 -15.05 -11.63
CA LEU A 48 2.82 -14.39 -11.07
C LEU A 48 3.05 -14.76 -9.59
N PRO A 49 4.30 -14.83 -9.11
CA PRO A 49 4.64 -15.26 -7.75
C PRO A 49 4.30 -14.20 -6.72
N LEU A 50 3.02 -14.04 -6.42
CA LEU A 50 2.47 -13.07 -5.49
C LEU A 50 1.94 -13.77 -4.23
N ARG A 51 2.40 -13.33 -3.06
CA ARG A 51 1.91 -13.80 -1.76
C ARG A 51 0.95 -12.78 -1.16
N TRP A 52 -0.31 -13.14 -1.08
CA TRP A 52 -1.36 -12.34 -0.46
C TRP A 52 -2.54 -13.20 -0.05
N GLY A 53 -3.42 -12.68 0.79
CA GLY A 53 -4.63 -13.38 1.21
C GLY A 53 -5.78 -12.41 1.48
N ARG A 54 -6.97 -12.78 1.05
CA ARG A 54 -8.23 -12.12 1.41
C ARG A 54 -8.80 -12.79 2.65
N THR A 55 -8.22 -12.51 3.80
CA THR A 55 -8.55 -13.14 5.10
C THR A 55 -9.55 -12.33 5.93
N GLY A 56 -9.97 -11.17 5.42
CA GLY A 56 -10.57 -10.14 6.23
C GLY A 56 -9.53 -9.35 7.04
N VAL A 57 -9.95 -8.20 7.56
CA VAL A 57 -9.15 -7.42 8.51
C VAL A 57 -10.03 -6.95 9.66
N LEU A 58 -9.66 -7.34 10.87
CA LEU A 58 -10.26 -6.85 12.10
C LEU A 58 -9.41 -5.70 12.66
N HIS A 59 -9.99 -4.51 12.71
CA HIS A 59 -9.36 -3.33 13.28
C HIS A 59 -9.99 -3.01 14.63
N LEU A 60 -9.45 -3.60 15.68
CA LEU A 60 -9.94 -3.44 17.05
C LEU A 60 -9.87 -1.99 17.52
N ALA A 61 -10.86 -1.59 18.27
CA ALA A 61 -10.84 -0.33 19.01
C ALA A 61 -9.82 -0.42 20.17
N ARG A 62 -9.15 0.69 20.44
CA ARG A 62 -8.18 0.79 21.55
C ARG A 62 -8.86 0.80 22.91
N ASP A 63 -10.05 1.40 22.97
CA ASP A 63 -10.86 1.61 24.15
C ASP A 63 -12.33 1.76 23.77
N GLU A 64 -13.24 1.84 24.75
CA GLU A 64 -14.68 1.98 24.54
C GLU A 64 -15.07 3.28 23.79
N ARG A 65 -14.36 4.38 24.04
CA ARG A 65 -14.57 5.65 23.34
C ARG A 65 -14.23 5.50 21.85
N HIS A 66 -13.16 4.80 21.53
CA HIS A 66 -12.78 4.50 20.15
C HIS A 66 -13.78 3.55 19.51
N ALA A 67 -14.27 2.52 20.22
CA ALA A 67 -15.32 1.61 19.75
C ALA A 67 -16.60 2.38 19.39
N SER A 68 -17.06 3.26 20.28
CA SER A 68 -18.22 4.12 20.03
C SER A 68 -18.01 5.07 18.83
N THR A 69 -16.78 5.53 18.60
CA THR A 69 -16.44 6.35 17.45
C THR A 69 -16.50 5.52 16.15
N GLN A 70 -15.95 4.31 16.17
CA GLN A 70 -15.99 3.39 15.03
C GLN A 70 -17.43 2.99 14.68
N GLN A 71 -18.26 2.72 15.68
CA GLN A 71 -19.67 2.39 15.48
C GLN A 71 -20.42 3.55 14.82
N ARG A 72 -20.24 4.79 15.30
CA ARG A 72 -20.85 5.99 14.72
C ARG A 72 -20.45 6.25 13.26
N VAL A 73 -19.25 5.85 12.86
CA VAL A 73 -18.83 5.92 11.46
C VAL A 73 -19.68 4.99 10.60
N VAL A 74 -19.89 3.74 11.04
CA VAL A 74 -20.71 2.77 10.31
C VAL A 74 -22.18 3.22 10.26
N GLU A 75 -22.73 3.73 11.36
CA GLU A 75 -24.08 4.27 11.42
C GLU A 75 -24.29 5.47 10.48
N ALA A 76 -23.31 6.38 10.41
CA ALA A 76 -23.38 7.57 9.56
C ALA A 76 -23.22 7.26 8.06
N GLN A 77 -22.35 6.32 7.72
CA GLN A 77 -22.01 6.00 6.33
C GLN A 77 -22.83 4.85 5.73
N GLN A 78 -23.46 4.01 6.58
CA GLN A 78 -24.24 2.85 6.18
C GLN A 78 -23.55 2.03 5.04
N PRO A 79 -22.27 1.67 5.20
CA PRO A 79 -21.54 0.95 4.17
C PRO A 79 -22.15 -0.43 3.92
N ALA A 80 -21.94 -0.98 2.73
CA ALA A 80 -22.30 -2.36 2.44
C ALA A 80 -21.58 -3.32 3.43
N ALA A 81 -22.30 -4.31 3.95
CA ALA A 81 -21.82 -5.19 5.02
C ALA A 81 -20.59 -6.04 4.61
N ASP A 82 -20.40 -6.29 3.32
CA ASP A 82 -19.24 -6.95 2.74
C ASP A 82 -18.02 -6.03 2.59
N TYR A 83 -18.22 -4.71 2.74
CA TYR A 83 -17.15 -3.72 2.73
C TYR A 83 -16.68 -3.36 4.14
N LEU A 84 -17.60 -2.98 5.03
CA LEU A 84 -17.28 -2.58 6.41
C LEU A 84 -18.49 -2.80 7.32
N ARG A 85 -18.27 -3.37 8.50
CA ARG A 85 -19.24 -3.38 9.59
C ARG A 85 -18.54 -3.16 10.93
N PHE A 86 -19.27 -2.65 11.89
CA PHE A 86 -18.84 -2.71 13.28
C PHE A 86 -19.19 -4.08 13.84
N VAL A 87 -18.31 -4.65 14.62
CA VAL A 87 -18.50 -5.90 15.36
C VAL A 87 -18.27 -5.60 16.84
N ASP A 88 -19.12 -6.16 17.70
CA ASP A 88 -18.92 -6.08 19.13
C ASP A 88 -17.75 -6.95 19.61
N ARG A 89 -17.48 -6.91 20.92
CA ARG A 89 -16.35 -7.67 21.51
C ARG A 89 -16.49 -9.18 21.27
N GLU A 90 -17.68 -9.74 21.43
CA GLU A 90 -17.88 -11.20 21.29
C GLU A 90 -17.72 -11.62 19.83
N GLN A 91 -18.30 -10.89 18.90
CA GLN A 91 -18.11 -11.10 17.46
C GLN A 91 -16.64 -10.96 17.05
N ALA A 92 -15.96 -9.95 17.60
CA ALA A 92 -14.53 -9.74 17.34
C ALA A 92 -13.67 -10.90 17.85
N ARG A 93 -14.00 -11.43 19.04
CA ARG A 93 -13.36 -12.60 19.61
C ARG A 93 -13.52 -13.85 18.73
N GLN A 94 -14.72 -14.06 18.20
CA GLN A 94 -15.00 -15.18 17.28
C GLN A 94 -14.24 -15.03 15.96
N LEU A 95 -14.18 -13.82 15.41
CA LEU A 95 -13.44 -13.55 14.16
C LEU A 95 -11.91 -13.68 14.32
N ALA A 96 -11.39 -13.31 15.48
CA ALA A 96 -9.96 -13.38 15.77
C ALA A 96 -9.49 -14.77 16.21
N ASP A 97 -10.42 -15.63 16.68
CA ASP A 97 -10.13 -16.87 17.42
C ASP A 97 -9.12 -16.61 18.56
N TRP A 98 -9.26 -15.45 19.23
CA TRP A 98 -8.35 -14.99 20.27
C TRP A 98 -9.07 -14.02 21.21
N PRO A 99 -8.71 -14.00 22.52
CA PRO A 99 -9.27 -13.03 23.45
C PRO A 99 -8.93 -11.59 23.01
N VAL A 100 -9.98 -10.75 22.89
CA VAL A 100 -9.85 -9.33 22.56
C VAL A 100 -10.52 -8.47 23.61
N ALA A 101 -10.02 -7.27 23.85
CA ALA A 101 -10.56 -6.35 24.85
C ALA A 101 -11.83 -5.63 24.37
N ASN A 102 -11.90 -5.27 23.09
CA ASN A 102 -12.94 -4.45 22.50
C ASN A 102 -13.41 -5.03 21.18
N GLY A 103 -14.58 -4.56 20.70
CA GLY A 103 -15.01 -4.70 19.32
C GLY A 103 -14.23 -3.81 18.37
N GLY A 104 -14.71 -3.68 17.15
CA GLY A 104 -14.05 -2.84 16.17
C GLY A 104 -14.64 -2.93 14.77
N TRP A 105 -13.91 -2.41 13.79
CA TRP A 105 -14.24 -2.54 12.39
C TRP A 105 -13.82 -3.89 11.82
N TRP A 106 -14.74 -4.53 11.14
CA TRP A 106 -14.47 -5.70 10.33
C TRP A 106 -14.58 -5.35 8.84
N PHE A 107 -13.52 -5.64 8.10
CA PHE A 107 -13.45 -5.49 6.65
C PHE A 107 -13.40 -6.87 5.99
N PRO A 108 -14.55 -7.47 5.60
CA PRO A 108 -14.59 -8.82 5.05
C PRO A 108 -13.77 -8.98 3.76
N GLY A 109 -13.68 -7.90 2.99
CA GLY A 109 -12.89 -7.85 1.77
C GLY A 109 -11.43 -7.49 1.96
N GLY A 110 -11.01 -7.23 3.20
CA GLY A 110 -9.62 -6.92 3.58
C GLY A 110 -8.72 -8.13 3.54
N GLY A 111 -7.46 -7.91 3.86
CA GLY A 111 -6.47 -8.98 3.90
C GLY A 111 -5.05 -8.47 4.07
N TRP A 112 -4.12 -9.26 3.61
CA TRP A 112 -2.70 -8.96 3.67
C TRP A 112 -2.02 -9.19 2.32
N VAL A 113 -0.88 -8.57 2.13
CA VAL A 113 0.01 -8.79 0.99
C VAL A 113 1.45 -8.75 1.46
N ASP A 114 2.32 -9.63 0.93
CA ASP A 114 3.76 -9.49 1.03
C ASP A 114 4.23 -8.42 0.04
N PRO A 115 4.68 -7.24 0.52
CA PRO A 115 5.01 -6.13 -0.37
C PRO A 115 6.18 -6.45 -1.28
N ALA A 116 7.16 -7.25 -0.82
CA ALA A 116 8.30 -7.64 -1.63
C ALA A 116 7.89 -8.55 -2.80
N SER A 117 6.94 -9.48 -2.56
CA SER A 117 6.38 -10.32 -3.62
C SER A 117 5.58 -9.50 -4.63
N LEU A 118 4.82 -8.48 -4.15
CA LEU A 118 4.08 -7.57 -5.02
C LEU A 118 5.03 -6.75 -5.93
N CYS A 119 6.14 -6.24 -5.37
CA CYS A 119 7.16 -5.55 -6.17
C CYS A 119 7.71 -6.46 -7.26
N ARG A 120 8.06 -7.71 -6.93
CA ARG A 120 8.55 -8.69 -7.91
C ARG A 120 7.52 -9.01 -8.98
N ALA A 121 6.28 -9.30 -8.60
CA ALA A 121 5.20 -9.62 -9.53
C ALA A 121 4.92 -8.48 -10.51
N ASN A 122 4.95 -7.22 -10.05
CA ASN A 122 4.79 -6.06 -10.94
C ASN A 122 5.94 -5.92 -11.96
N LEU A 123 7.18 -6.14 -11.53
CA LEU A 123 8.33 -6.11 -12.44
C LEU A 123 8.29 -7.24 -13.45
N GLU A 124 7.99 -8.46 -13.00
CA GLU A 124 7.93 -9.64 -13.85
C GLU A 124 6.82 -9.54 -14.92
N ARG A 125 5.66 -8.98 -14.53
CA ARG A 125 4.55 -8.74 -15.48
C ARG A 125 4.98 -7.92 -16.70
N HIS A 126 5.93 -7.02 -16.53
CA HIS A 126 6.37 -6.08 -17.56
C HIS A 126 7.86 -6.23 -17.89
N ALA A 127 8.45 -7.39 -17.62
CA ALA A 127 9.90 -7.64 -17.75
C ALA A 127 10.44 -7.28 -19.13
N ALA A 128 9.69 -7.54 -20.20
CA ALA A 128 10.11 -7.21 -21.56
C ALA A 128 10.23 -5.69 -21.84
N ALA A 129 9.58 -4.85 -21.02
CA ALA A 129 9.56 -3.39 -21.18
C ALA A 129 10.39 -2.66 -20.09
N ILE A 130 11.02 -3.40 -19.17
CA ILE A 130 11.75 -2.84 -18.02
C ILE A 130 13.21 -3.25 -18.08
N THR A 131 14.10 -2.25 -18.05
CA THR A 131 15.52 -2.47 -17.73
C THR A 131 15.75 -2.12 -16.26
N ALA A 132 16.01 -3.14 -15.43
CA ALA A 132 16.16 -2.97 -13.99
C ALA A 132 17.65 -2.93 -13.59
N HIS A 133 18.06 -1.85 -12.92
CA HIS A 133 19.40 -1.70 -12.35
C HIS A 133 19.33 -1.89 -10.83
N TYR A 134 19.83 -3.00 -10.31
CA TYR A 134 19.87 -3.31 -8.88
C TYR A 134 21.26 -3.07 -8.30
N GLY A 135 21.29 -2.72 -7.01
CA GLY A 135 22.57 -2.42 -6.34
C GLY A 135 23.20 -1.09 -6.77
N CYS A 136 22.49 -0.31 -7.59
CA CYS A 136 22.93 1.00 -8.07
C CYS A 136 22.29 2.08 -7.23
N ARG A 137 23.09 2.85 -6.51
CA ARG A 137 22.61 4.05 -5.79
C ARG A 137 22.72 5.24 -6.72
N VAL A 138 21.59 5.87 -7.00
CA VAL A 138 21.57 7.16 -7.67
C VAL A 138 22.04 8.23 -6.69
N ALA A 139 23.17 8.86 -6.96
CA ALA A 139 23.74 9.92 -6.14
C ALA A 139 23.33 11.31 -6.64
N ARG A 140 23.10 11.46 -7.94
CA ARG A 140 22.80 12.74 -8.57
C ARG A 140 21.86 12.54 -9.76
N ILE A 141 20.94 13.51 -9.94
CA ILE A 141 20.08 13.62 -11.12
C ILE A 141 20.26 14.98 -11.73
N GLU A 142 20.33 15.05 -13.04
CA GLU A 142 20.46 16.30 -13.81
C GLU A 142 19.56 16.29 -15.02
N ARG A 143 19.17 17.47 -15.46
CA ARG A 143 18.44 17.65 -16.71
C ARG A 143 19.36 18.27 -17.76
N HIS A 144 19.55 17.56 -18.86
CA HIS A 144 20.29 18.03 -20.01
C HIS A 144 19.32 18.15 -21.20
N ALA A 145 19.08 19.40 -21.63
CA ALA A 145 18.08 19.71 -22.64
C ALA A 145 16.69 19.14 -22.27
N ASP A 146 16.20 18.16 -23.00
CA ASP A 146 14.90 17.52 -22.83
C ASP A 146 14.96 16.18 -22.07
N ARG A 147 16.16 15.77 -21.59
CA ARG A 147 16.36 14.45 -20.96
C ARG A 147 16.89 14.57 -19.53
N TRP A 148 16.46 13.63 -18.70
CA TRP A 148 16.98 13.43 -17.36
C TRP A 148 18.07 12.37 -17.37
N CYS A 149 19.16 12.62 -16.67
CA CYS A 149 20.26 11.71 -16.47
C CYS A 149 20.41 11.39 -14.99
N ALA A 150 20.59 10.12 -14.67
CA ALA A 150 20.88 9.63 -13.33
C ALA A 150 22.34 9.16 -13.28
N TYR A 151 23.06 9.56 -12.21
CA TYR A 151 24.47 9.24 -12.01
C TYR A 151 24.69 8.55 -10.66
N ASP A 152 25.68 7.69 -10.60
CA ASP A 152 26.18 7.12 -9.34
C ASP A 152 27.15 8.08 -8.62
N ALA A 153 27.74 7.60 -7.50
CA ALA A 153 28.67 8.38 -6.71
C ALA A 153 30.05 8.55 -7.38
N ALA A 154 30.40 7.71 -8.34
CA ALA A 154 31.62 7.83 -9.14
C ALA A 154 31.46 8.84 -10.29
N GLY A 155 30.22 9.25 -10.57
CA GLY A 155 29.88 10.14 -11.69
C GLY A 155 29.51 9.40 -12.97
N ASP A 156 29.43 8.08 -12.92
CA ASP A 156 29.04 7.28 -14.07
C ASP A 156 27.54 7.35 -14.30
N ARG A 157 27.15 7.47 -15.58
CA ARG A 157 25.72 7.56 -15.95
C ARG A 157 25.05 6.19 -15.89
N ILE A 158 24.06 6.06 -14.97
CA ILE A 158 23.27 4.84 -14.79
C ILE A 158 22.17 4.75 -15.85
N ALA A 159 21.45 5.86 -16.11
CA ALA A 159 20.31 5.88 -17.01
C ALA A 159 20.04 7.29 -17.56
N GLU A 160 19.32 7.33 -18.69
CA GLU A 160 18.85 8.56 -19.32
C GLU A 160 17.45 8.36 -19.90
N ALA A 161 16.54 9.31 -19.65
CA ALA A 161 15.16 9.26 -20.16
C ALA A 161 14.55 10.67 -20.27
N PRO A 162 13.54 10.87 -21.14
CA PRO A 162 12.83 12.15 -21.23
C PRO A 162 11.94 12.42 -20.00
N VAL A 163 11.54 11.38 -19.26
CA VAL A 163 10.70 11.48 -18.05
C VAL A 163 11.40 10.81 -16.90
N LEU A 164 11.44 11.48 -15.75
CA LEU A 164 11.95 10.97 -14.48
C LEU A 164 10.80 10.85 -13.48
N ILE A 165 10.67 9.68 -12.85
CA ILE A 165 9.74 9.45 -11.74
C ILE A 165 10.56 9.13 -10.50
N LEU A 166 10.47 9.98 -9.47
CA LEU A 166 11.08 9.75 -8.16
C LEU A 166 10.09 9.02 -7.27
N ALA A 167 10.37 7.75 -6.95
CA ALA A 167 9.52 6.89 -6.12
C ALA A 167 10.28 6.28 -4.93
N ASN A 168 11.28 6.99 -4.43
CA ASN A 168 12.21 6.57 -3.39
C ASN A 168 11.81 7.01 -1.96
N GLY A 169 10.52 7.32 -1.76
CA GLY A 169 9.95 7.67 -0.45
C GLY A 169 10.54 8.96 0.12
N SER A 170 10.86 8.99 1.42
CA SER A 170 11.40 10.18 2.08
C SER A 170 12.72 10.67 1.49
N ALA A 171 13.53 9.77 0.92
CA ALA A 171 14.80 10.12 0.27
C ALA A 171 14.61 10.90 -1.06
N THR A 172 13.38 11.09 -1.53
CA THR A 172 13.11 11.99 -2.68
C THR A 172 13.63 13.41 -2.43
N ARG A 173 13.55 13.88 -1.18
CA ARG A 173 14.01 15.21 -0.78
C ARG A 173 15.53 15.40 -0.82
N ASP A 174 16.28 14.30 -0.91
CA ASP A 174 17.76 14.36 -1.02
C ASP A 174 18.19 14.88 -2.39
N PHE A 175 17.29 14.89 -3.37
CA PHE A 175 17.57 15.45 -4.68
C PHE A 175 17.16 16.93 -4.77
N PRO A 176 18.09 17.84 -5.15
CA PRO A 176 17.78 19.29 -5.26
C PRO A 176 16.55 19.60 -6.11
N ALA A 177 16.30 18.83 -7.17
CA ALA A 177 15.13 18.98 -8.03
C ALA A 177 13.79 18.73 -7.30
N ALA A 178 13.80 18.07 -6.15
CA ALA A 178 12.63 17.73 -5.35
C ALA A 178 12.71 18.25 -3.90
N ALA A 179 13.69 19.07 -3.56
CA ALA A 179 13.90 19.57 -2.19
C ALA A 179 12.74 20.43 -1.64
N HIS A 180 11.88 20.94 -2.53
CA HIS A 180 10.70 21.74 -2.18
C HIS A 180 9.47 20.90 -1.80
N LEU A 181 9.50 19.57 -1.97
CA LEU A 181 8.43 18.65 -1.59
C LEU A 181 8.55 18.23 -0.11
#